data_4e9241a55452004f2d93fa246feaf571
#
_entry.id   4e9241a55452004f2d93fa246feaf571
#
_cell.length_a   1.000
_cell.length_b   1.000
_cell.length_c   1.000
_cell.angle_alpha   90.00
_cell.angle_beta   90.00
_cell.angle_gamma   90.00
#
_symmetry.space_group_name_H-M   'P 1'
#
loop_
_entity.id
_entity.type
_entity.pdbx_description
1 polymer ?
#
loop_
_entity_poly.entity_id
_entity_poly.type
_entity_poly.pdbx_seq_one_letter_code
_entity_poly.pdbx_strand_id
1 'polypeptide(L)'
;MPTWYSHLVLLDYAEHANLGWNGDKAEALKHDCTWLPVSLSEMAQASAHLPIVIMRCEQRWLIVVVTNDIFLSSIRRRNTEPLKHVFVPQSAQVYPFSLMLLEASKSGFQLGIDKRCIVPLEDTEALPLFSANRGYSEA
;
A
#
# COMPACT_ATOMS: atom_id res chain seq x y z
N MET A 1 8.41 -10.36 -4.78
CA MET A 1 7.43 -9.47 -4.12
C MET A 1 7.98 -8.06 -4.04
N PRO A 2 7.19 -7.03 -4.29
CA PRO A 2 7.59 -5.72 -3.86
C PRO A 2 7.93 -5.80 -2.39
N THR A 3 8.95 -5.09 -1.98
CA THR A 3 9.42 -5.07 -0.59
C THR A 3 8.32 -4.77 0.44
N TRP A 4 7.22 -4.15 0.01
CA TRP A 4 6.06 -3.88 0.87
C TRP A 4 5.37 -5.14 1.38
N TYR A 5 5.10 -6.10 0.48
CA TYR A 5 4.31 -7.28 0.84
C TYR A 5 5.01 -8.22 1.79
N SER A 6 6.35 -8.22 1.80
CA SER A 6 7.12 -9.01 2.76
C SER A 6 7.07 -8.46 4.20
N HIS A 7 6.58 -7.23 4.38
CA HIS A 7 6.47 -6.56 5.67
C HIS A 7 5.02 -6.37 6.13
N LEU A 8 4.05 -6.91 5.40
CA LEU A 8 2.64 -6.82 5.80
C LEU A 8 2.37 -7.66 7.04
N VAL A 9 1.66 -7.07 7.97
CA VAL A 9 1.09 -7.72 9.14
C VAL A 9 -0.41 -7.45 9.19
N LEU A 10 -1.18 -8.42 9.70
CA LEU A 10 -2.61 -8.21 9.91
C LEU A 10 -2.85 -7.17 11.00
N LEU A 11 -3.80 -6.29 10.76
CA LEU A 11 -4.27 -5.38 11.80
C LEU A 11 -5.17 -6.14 12.78
N ASP A 12 -4.74 -6.19 14.03
CA ASP A 12 -5.45 -6.78 15.14
C ASP A 12 -5.57 -5.77 16.28
N TYR A 13 -6.78 -5.60 16.82
CA TYR A 13 -7.01 -4.66 17.90
C TYR A 13 -6.20 -4.98 19.15
N ALA A 14 -6.05 -6.25 19.49
CA ALA A 14 -5.32 -6.65 20.69
C ALA A 14 -3.85 -6.25 20.65
N GLU A 15 -3.23 -6.30 19.46
CA GLU A 15 -1.81 -5.97 19.28
C GLU A 15 -1.58 -4.50 18.93
N HIS A 16 -2.53 -3.85 18.23
CA HIS A 16 -2.30 -2.55 17.60
C HIS A 16 -3.18 -1.41 18.17
N ALA A 17 -3.99 -1.66 19.22
CA ALA A 17 -4.93 -0.67 19.76
C ALA A 17 -4.27 0.65 20.19
N ASN A 18 -3.03 0.57 20.70
CA ASN A 18 -2.27 1.72 21.20
C ASN A 18 -1.18 2.18 20.21
N LEU A 19 -1.29 1.77 18.95
CA LEU A 19 -0.36 2.12 17.90
C LEU A 19 -1.03 2.99 16.84
N GLY A 20 -0.22 3.75 16.15
CA GLY A 20 -0.60 4.54 15.00
C GLY A 20 0.24 4.20 13.77
N TRP A 21 0.06 4.93 12.70
CA TRP A 21 0.89 4.85 11.52
C TRP A 21 1.36 6.24 11.09
N ASN A 22 2.48 6.28 10.39
CA ASN A 22 3.12 7.52 9.98
C ASN A 22 3.11 7.63 8.45
N GLY A 23 2.44 8.66 7.94
CA GLY A 23 2.28 8.92 6.51
C GLY A 23 3.59 9.27 5.81
N ASP A 24 4.49 10.02 6.47
CA ASP A 24 5.78 10.39 5.89
C ASP A 24 6.70 9.18 5.72
N LYS A 25 6.66 8.25 6.68
CA LYS A 25 7.35 6.96 6.53
C LYS A 25 6.79 6.16 5.36
N ALA A 26 5.46 6.13 5.20
CA ALA A 26 4.83 5.45 4.09
C ALA A 26 5.27 6.05 2.74
N GLU A 27 5.26 7.36 2.62
CA GLU A 27 5.71 8.04 1.39
C GLU A 27 7.19 7.74 1.09
N ALA A 28 8.06 7.77 2.09
CA ALA A 28 9.47 7.45 1.90
C ALA A 28 9.68 6.01 1.40
N LEU A 29 8.93 5.04 1.95
CA LEU A 29 9.04 3.64 1.56
C LEU A 29 8.47 3.32 0.17
N LYS A 30 7.54 4.13 -0.34
CA LYS A 30 7.05 3.99 -1.73
C LYS A 30 8.17 4.12 -2.76
N HIS A 31 9.20 4.90 -2.48
CA HIS A 31 10.33 5.11 -3.39
C HIS A 31 11.18 3.87 -3.62
N ASP A 32 11.17 2.93 -2.69
CA ASP A 32 11.97 1.71 -2.79
C ASP A 32 11.36 0.65 -3.72
N CYS A 33 10.16 0.91 -4.24
CA CYS A 33 9.42 -0.05 -5.03
C CYS A 33 9.62 0.17 -6.55
N THR A 34 10.22 -0.81 -7.22
CA THR A 34 10.48 -0.76 -8.66
C THR A 34 9.38 -1.36 -9.53
N TRP A 35 8.46 -2.07 -8.93
CA TRP A 35 7.29 -2.64 -9.61
C TRP A 35 6.11 -2.79 -8.63
N LEU A 36 4.90 -2.73 -9.16
CA LEU A 36 3.66 -2.79 -8.39
C LEU A 36 2.66 -3.73 -9.07
N PRO A 37 1.96 -4.58 -8.32
CA PRO A 37 0.90 -5.38 -8.87
C PRO A 37 -0.28 -4.49 -9.28
N VAL A 38 -0.92 -4.87 -10.38
CA VAL A 38 -2.14 -4.25 -10.87
C VAL A 38 -3.20 -5.32 -11.10
N SER A 39 -4.45 -4.94 -10.91
CA SER A 39 -5.58 -5.80 -11.23
C SER A 39 -5.86 -5.82 -12.73
N LEU A 40 -6.61 -6.82 -13.19
CA LEU A 40 -7.06 -6.88 -14.58
C LEU A 40 -7.86 -5.64 -15.00
N SER A 41 -8.65 -5.08 -14.08
CA SER A 41 -9.43 -3.87 -14.34
C SER A 41 -8.58 -2.62 -14.53
N GLU A 42 -7.39 -2.58 -13.92
CA GLU A 42 -6.45 -1.47 -14.06
C GLU A 42 -5.56 -1.58 -15.29
N MET A 43 -5.43 -2.80 -15.85
CA MET A 43 -4.42 -3.11 -16.86
C MET A 43 -4.53 -2.22 -18.12
N ALA A 44 -5.73 -1.97 -18.60
CA ALA A 44 -5.95 -1.15 -19.80
C ALA A 44 -5.48 0.29 -19.59
N GLN A 45 -5.79 0.87 -18.42
CA GLN A 45 -5.38 2.23 -18.09
C GLN A 45 -3.88 2.29 -17.76
N ALA A 46 -3.36 1.29 -17.05
CA ALA A 46 -1.95 1.20 -16.71
C ALA A 46 -1.06 1.09 -17.95
N SER A 47 -1.45 0.29 -18.94
CA SER A 47 -0.67 0.08 -20.18
C SER A 47 -0.46 1.34 -21.01
N ALA A 48 -1.31 2.33 -20.87
CA ALA A 48 -1.16 3.62 -21.54
C ALA A 48 -0.01 4.48 -20.97
N HIS A 49 0.47 4.16 -19.76
CA HIS A 49 1.43 5.00 -19.04
C HIS A 49 2.69 4.26 -18.57
N LEU A 50 2.60 2.95 -18.33
CA LEU A 50 3.66 2.15 -17.73
C LEU A 50 3.83 0.82 -18.44
N PRO A 51 5.06 0.29 -18.50
CA PRO A 51 5.30 -1.06 -18.96
C PRO A 51 4.60 -2.08 -18.06
N ILE A 52 3.85 -3.00 -18.67
CA ILE A 52 3.23 -4.12 -17.97
C ILE A 52 4.05 -5.37 -18.21
N VAL A 53 4.30 -6.11 -17.16
CA VAL A 53 5.05 -7.36 -17.17
C VAL A 53 4.27 -8.43 -16.40
N ILE A 54 4.32 -9.66 -16.88
CA ILE A 54 3.86 -10.82 -16.15
C ILE A 54 5.05 -11.40 -15.39
N MET A 55 4.97 -11.42 -14.08
CA MET A 55 6.05 -11.85 -13.21
C MET A 55 5.61 -13.08 -12.41
N ARG A 56 6.51 -14.05 -12.31
CA ARG A 56 6.31 -15.16 -11.38
C ARG A 56 6.89 -14.81 -10.02
N CYS A 57 6.02 -14.86 -9.01
CA CYS A 57 6.41 -14.68 -7.63
C CYS A 57 6.00 -15.91 -6.84
N GLU A 58 6.99 -16.65 -6.34
CA GLU A 58 6.77 -17.96 -5.71
C GLU A 58 6.00 -18.91 -6.65
N GLN A 59 4.78 -19.29 -6.27
CA GLN A 59 3.93 -20.18 -7.07
C GLN A 59 2.80 -19.44 -7.83
N ARG A 60 2.81 -18.10 -7.83
CA ARG A 60 1.77 -17.27 -8.44
C ARG A 60 2.32 -16.42 -9.57
N TRP A 61 1.50 -16.20 -10.58
CA TRP A 61 1.76 -15.23 -11.64
C TRP A 61 1.07 -13.93 -11.29
N LEU A 62 1.80 -12.84 -11.38
CA LEU A 62 1.30 -11.48 -11.11
C LEU A 62 1.43 -10.63 -12.35
N ILE A 63 0.43 -9.82 -12.60
CA ILE A 63 0.51 -8.72 -13.56
C ILE A 63 1.04 -7.52 -12.78
N VAL A 64 2.14 -6.96 -13.24
CA VAL A 64 2.81 -5.86 -12.57
C VAL A 64 3.12 -4.74 -13.55
N VAL A 65 3.10 -3.52 -13.06
CA VAL A 65 3.68 -2.37 -13.77
C VAL A 65 5.08 -2.12 -13.25
N VAL A 66 5.98 -1.79 -14.16
CA VAL A 66 7.34 -1.37 -13.79
C VAL A 66 7.30 0.11 -13.48
N THR A 67 7.71 0.44 -12.27
CA THR A 67 7.84 1.81 -11.78
C THR A 67 9.31 2.14 -11.60
N ASN A 68 9.65 3.39 -11.74
CA ASN A 68 11.00 3.89 -11.47
C ASN A 68 10.94 5.09 -10.52
N ASP A 69 12.09 5.52 -10.05
CA ASP A 69 12.19 6.67 -9.15
C ASP A 69 11.57 7.94 -9.74
N ILE A 70 11.65 8.11 -11.05
CA ILE A 70 11.06 9.25 -11.75
C ILE A 70 9.54 9.21 -11.64
N PHE A 71 8.93 8.05 -11.80
CA PHE A 71 7.49 7.89 -11.69
C PHE A 71 7.00 8.13 -10.26
N LEU A 72 7.63 7.51 -9.29
CA LEU A 72 7.28 7.68 -7.87
C LEU A 72 7.55 9.11 -7.39
N SER A 73 8.62 9.73 -7.85
CA SER A 73 8.90 11.16 -7.61
C SER A 73 7.85 12.08 -8.22
N SER A 74 7.31 11.71 -9.38
CA SER A 74 6.22 12.46 -10.01
C SER A 74 4.92 12.39 -9.21
N ILE A 75 4.63 11.26 -8.58
CA ILE A 75 3.49 11.12 -7.64
C ILE A 75 3.69 12.03 -6.43
N ARG A 76 4.90 12.10 -5.88
CA ARG A 76 5.22 12.94 -4.71
C ARG A 76 5.10 14.44 -5.00
N ARG A 77 5.55 14.90 -6.17
CA ARG A 77 5.46 16.32 -6.57
C ARG A 77 4.02 16.78 -6.76
N ARG A 78 3.07 15.89 -6.87
CA ARG A 78 1.68 16.17 -7.23
C ARG A 78 0.76 16.59 -6.11
N ASN A 79 1.16 16.47 -4.89
CA ASN A 79 0.41 17.09 -3.80
C ASN A 79 0.34 18.62 -3.93
N THR A 80 1.05 19.21 -4.90
CA THR A 80 1.08 20.65 -5.14
C THR A 80 0.52 21.11 -6.48
N GLU A 81 0.30 20.20 -7.48
CA GLU A 81 -0.31 20.58 -8.76
C GLU A 81 -1.16 19.43 -9.37
N PRO A 82 -2.35 19.74 -9.92
CA PRO A 82 -3.21 18.72 -10.54
C PRO A 82 -2.67 18.33 -11.92
N LEU A 83 -1.76 17.36 -12.01
CA LEU A 83 -1.47 16.72 -13.28
C LEU A 83 -2.57 15.70 -13.60
N LYS A 84 -3.48 16.13 -14.45
CA LYS A 84 -4.78 15.48 -14.73
C LYS A 84 -4.73 14.07 -15.32
N HIS A 85 -3.59 13.44 -15.62
CA HIS A 85 -3.57 12.26 -16.48
C HIS A 85 -2.50 11.20 -16.19
N VAL A 86 -2.01 11.05 -14.96
CA VAL A 86 -1.08 9.97 -14.68
C VAL A 86 -1.76 8.87 -13.87
N PHE A 87 -1.68 7.66 -14.42
CA PHE A 87 -2.13 6.47 -13.74
C PHE A 87 -1.28 6.18 -12.51
N VAL A 88 -1.95 6.02 -11.37
CA VAL A 88 -1.34 5.56 -10.12
C VAL A 88 -1.99 4.23 -9.77
N PRO A 89 -1.22 3.12 -9.69
CA PRO A 89 -1.77 1.83 -9.28
C PRO A 89 -2.50 1.93 -7.93
N GLN A 90 -3.64 1.26 -7.82
CA GLN A 90 -4.44 1.27 -6.59
C GLN A 90 -3.63 0.78 -5.38
N SER A 91 -2.75 -0.19 -5.58
CA SER A 91 -1.81 -0.66 -4.56
C SER A 91 -0.93 0.44 -3.97
N ALA A 92 -0.52 1.42 -4.80
CA ALA A 92 0.25 2.58 -4.33
C ALA A 92 -0.62 3.65 -3.67
N GLN A 93 -1.89 3.78 -4.09
CA GLN A 93 -2.83 4.74 -3.50
C GLN A 93 -3.19 4.40 -2.07
N VAL A 94 -3.37 3.11 -1.79
CA VAL A 94 -3.81 2.62 -0.47
C VAL A 94 -2.65 2.30 0.48
N TYR A 95 -1.41 2.31 -0.01
CA TYR A 95 -0.24 2.04 0.83
C TYR A 95 -0.19 3.01 2.03
N PRO A 96 0.09 2.58 3.26
CA PRO A 96 0.69 1.30 3.68
C PRO A 96 -0.29 0.16 3.95
N PHE A 97 -1.56 0.33 3.62
CA PHE A 97 -2.59 -0.67 3.85
C PHE A 97 -2.73 -1.64 2.68
N SER A 98 -3.19 -2.85 2.96
CA SER A 98 -3.52 -3.86 1.96
C SER A 98 -4.59 -4.81 2.49
N LEU A 99 -5.41 -5.35 1.58
CA LEU A 99 -6.30 -6.45 1.91
C LEU A 99 -5.54 -7.77 1.79
N MET A 100 -5.59 -8.55 2.84
CA MET A 100 -4.95 -9.86 2.92
C MET A 100 -6.00 -10.96 2.92
N LEU A 101 -5.83 -11.97 2.07
CA LEU A 101 -6.67 -13.17 2.04
C LEU A 101 -6.16 -14.15 3.11
N LEU A 102 -7.05 -14.52 4.02
CA LEU A 102 -6.78 -15.58 5.00
C LEU A 102 -7.23 -16.93 4.47
N GLU A 103 -6.30 -17.84 4.24
CA GLU A 103 -6.61 -19.18 3.75
C GLU A 103 -7.48 -19.99 4.73
N ALA A 104 -7.42 -19.66 6.02
CA ALA A 104 -8.09 -20.41 7.09
C ALA A 104 -9.50 -19.92 7.42
N SER A 105 -9.94 -18.78 6.92
CA SER A 105 -11.26 -18.24 7.24
C SER A 105 -12.15 -18.14 6.01
N LYS A 106 -13.36 -18.66 6.12
CA LYS A 106 -14.42 -18.48 5.12
C LYS A 106 -14.89 -17.03 4.97
N SER A 107 -14.36 -16.10 5.75
CA SER A 107 -14.76 -14.69 5.82
C SER A 107 -13.96 -13.76 4.91
N GLY A 108 -13.06 -14.28 4.08
CA GLY A 108 -12.49 -13.52 2.97
C GLY A 108 -11.26 -12.71 3.33
N PHE A 109 -11.38 -11.39 3.42
CA PHE A 109 -10.23 -10.48 3.50
C PHE A 109 -10.12 -9.84 4.88
N GLN A 110 -8.87 -9.64 5.33
CA GLN A 110 -8.56 -8.78 6.46
C GLN A 110 -7.64 -7.64 6.04
N LEU A 111 -7.73 -6.52 6.76
CA LEU A 111 -6.87 -5.39 6.54
C LEU A 111 -5.49 -5.67 7.14
N GLY A 112 -4.47 -5.46 6.35
CA GLY A 112 -3.07 -5.49 6.76
C GLY A 112 -2.40 -4.14 6.60
N ILE A 113 -1.26 -3.97 7.22
CA ILE A 113 -0.43 -2.77 7.12
C ILE A 113 1.05 -3.16 7.01
N ASP A 114 1.84 -2.36 6.30
CA ASP A 114 3.30 -2.49 6.34
C ASP A 114 3.80 -2.11 7.75
N LYS A 115 4.34 -3.10 8.46
CA LYS A 115 4.79 -2.92 9.86
C LYS A 115 5.83 -1.81 10.05
N ARG A 116 6.57 -1.46 9.01
CA ARG A 116 7.58 -0.39 9.05
C ARG A 116 6.94 1.00 9.19
N CYS A 117 5.68 1.13 8.84
CA CYS A 117 4.91 2.37 8.99
C CYS A 117 4.24 2.50 10.36
N ILE A 118 4.20 1.42 11.15
CA ILE A 118 3.61 1.43 12.50
C ILE A 118 4.53 2.20 13.45
N VAL A 119 3.93 3.07 14.25
CA VAL A 119 4.61 3.92 15.23
C VAL A 119 3.81 3.97 16.53
N PRO A 120 4.44 4.29 17.68
CA PRO A 120 3.71 4.59 18.91
C PRO A 120 2.77 5.80 18.74
N LEU A 121 1.64 5.82 19.42
CA LEU A 121 0.69 6.95 19.37
C LEU A 121 1.26 8.26 19.92
N GLU A 122 2.31 8.19 20.74
CA GLU A 122 3.01 9.37 21.27
C GLU A 122 3.85 10.09 20.20
N ASP A 123 4.11 9.46 19.06
CA ASP A 123 4.73 10.11 17.92
C ASP A 123 3.82 11.24 17.42
N THR A 124 4.36 12.44 17.27
CA THR A 124 3.60 13.64 16.88
C THR A 124 2.95 13.53 15.50
N GLU A 125 3.51 12.69 14.63
CA GLU A 125 3.03 12.45 13.26
C GLU A 125 2.18 11.17 13.15
N ALA A 126 1.86 10.54 14.29
CA ALA A 126 1.10 9.29 14.30
C ALA A 126 -0.39 9.55 14.08
N LEU A 127 -0.97 8.81 13.14
CA LEU A 127 -2.41 8.69 12.96
C LEU A 127 -2.88 7.38 13.61
N PRO A 128 -3.94 7.39 14.43
CA PRO A 128 -4.39 6.19 15.14
C PRO A 128 -4.89 5.13 14.15
N LEU A 129 -4.59 3.86 14.43
CA LEU A 129 -5.08 2.73 13.63
C LEU A 129 -6.52 2.35 14.00
N PHE A 130 -6.90 2.52 15.26
CA PHE A 130 -8.22 2.17 15.76
C PHE A 130 -8.88 3.36 16.45
N SER A 131 -10.20 3.45 16.30
CA SER A 131 -11.03 4.38 17.03
C SER A 131 -11.34 3.88 18.45
N ALA A 132 -11.87 4.75 19.32
CA ALA A 132 -12.32 4.38 20.66
C ALA A 132 -13.37 3.26 20.68
N ASN A 133 -14.09 3.05 19.59
CA ASN A 133 -15.11 2.01 19.44
C ASN A 133 -14.57 0.66 18.93
N ARG A 134 -13.25 0.45 18.97
CA ARG A 134 -12.56 -0.74 18.46
C ARG A 134 -12.69 -0.97 16.95
N GLY A 135 -13.28 -0.05 16.21
CA GLY A 135 -13.27 -0.03 14.75
C GLY A 135 -12.00 0.61 14.21
N TYR A 136 -11.73 0.45 12.91
CA TYR A 136 -10.65 1.19 12.26
C TYR A 136 -10.91 2.69 12.33
N SER A 137 -9.85 3.48 12.48
CA SER A 137 -9.98 4.93 12.46
C SER A 137 -10.35 5.40 11.05
N GLU A 138 -11.14 6.45 10.98
CA GLU A 138 -11.32 7.22 9.74
C GLU A 138 -10.06 8.07 9.55
N ALA A 139 -9.19 7.64 8.66
CA ALA A 139 -7.96 8.36 8.31
C ALA A 139 -8.03 8.91 6.89
#